data_19edf78c5e7054b0cc2dfd7b85e98cac
#
_entry.id   19edf78c5e7054b0cc2dfd7b85e98cac
#
_cell.length_a   1.000
_cell.length_b   1.000
_cell.length_c   1.000
_cell.angle_alpha   90.00
_cell.angle_beta   90.00
_cell.angle_gamma   90.00
#
_symmetry.space_group_name_H-M   'P 1'
#
loop_
_entity.id
_entity.type
_entity.pdbx_description
1 polymer ?
#
loop_
_entity_poly.entity_id
_entity_poly.type
_entity_poly.pdbx_seq_one_letter_code
_entity_poly.pdbx_strand_id
1 'polypeptide(L)'
;MKVRELGHAVIKVRNRERSEAFYGDVLGMKLAARHEQMPMTFYTLGNHHDLALLEVGEEGPEIADPKAPGLYHLAFCIGDTLDELRAAREELEAAGVKVFATIDHVVSQSLYLNDPDGNGVELYVDGSDIWKTDPQQVAQGAPLEL
;
A
#
# COMPACT_ATOMS: atom_id res chain seq x y z
N MET A 1 18.03 19.06 14.12
CA MET A 1 17.78 17.84 13.29
C MET A 1 16.64 18.15 12.34
N LYS A 2 16.69 17.68 11.09
CA LYS A 2 15.64 17.89 10.09
C LYS A 2 15.45 16.56 9.33
N VAL A 3 14.22 16.05 9.31
CA VAL A 3 13.84 14.90 8.47
C VAL A 3 13.90 15.35 7.00
N ARG A 4 14.47 14.52 6.13
CA ARG A 4 14.64 14.83 4.70
C ARG A 4 13.62 14.12 3.83
N GLU A 5 13.35 12.84 4.14
CA GLU A 5 12.49 11.96 3.34
C GLU A 5 11.93 10.82 4.20
N LEU A 6 10.91 10.14 3.71
CA LEU A 6 10.49 8.84 4.21
C LEU A 6 11.41 7.77 3.59
N GLY A 7 12.19 7.07 4.41
CA GLY A 7 13.13 6.07 3.91
C GLY A 7 12.46 4.74 3.55
N HIS A 8 11.76 4.15 4.51
CA HIS A 8 11.06 2.87 4.35
C HIS A 8 10.00 2.69 5.44
N ALA A 9 9.11 1.73 5.23
CA ALA A 9 8.15 1.24 6.21
C ALA A 9 8.43 -0.22 6.57
N VAL A 10 8.18 -0.60 7.82
CA VAL A 10 8.19 -1.99 8.26
C VAL A 10 6.84 -2.32 8.85
N ILE A 11 6.17 -3.33 8.31
CA ILE A 11 4.89 -3.81 8.83
C ILE A 11 5.03 -5.21 9.42
N LYS A 12 4.20 -5.51 10.40
CA LYS A 12 4.11 -6.84 11.00
C LYS A 12 3.06 -7.64 10.26
N VAL A 13 3.40 -8.88 9.94
CA VAL A 13 2.51 -9.83 9.26
C VAL A 13 2.49 -11.14 10.04
N ARG A 14 1.38 -11.86 10.03
CA ARG A 14 1.27 -13.13 10.75
C ARG A 14 2.01 -14.26 10.04
N ASN A 15 1.94 -14.27 8.72
CA ASN A 15 2.51 -15.29 7.88
C ASN A 15 3.25 -14.63 6.71
N ARG A 16 4.57 -14.77 6.72
CA ARG A 16 5.43 -14.13 5.71
C ARG A 16 5.16 -14.63 4.31
N GLU A 17 4.98 -15.93 4.12
CA GLU A 17 4.76 -16.53 2.81
C GLU A 17 3.45 -16.02 2.16
N ARG A 18 2.37 -15.93 2.95
CA ARG A 18 1.09 -15.35 2.52
C ARG A 18 1.23 -13.88 2.14
N SER A 19 1.97 -13.12 2.92
CA SER A 19 2.19 -11.70 2.64
C SER A 19 3.17 -11.47 1.48
N GLU A 20 4.17 -12.35 1.30
CA GLU A 20 5.04 -12.36 0.12
C GLU A 20 4.23 -12.60 -1.16
N ALA A 21 3.27 -13.52 -1.15
CA ALA A 21 2.37 -13.74 -2.29
C ALA A 21 1.53 -12.48 -2.59
N PHE A 22 1.07 -11.76 -1.58
CA PHE A 22 0.33 -10.52 -1.79
C PHE A 22 1.22 -9.38 -2.32
N TYR A 23 2.28 -9.02 -1.61
CA TYR A 23 3.12 -7.88 -1.99
C TYR A 23 4.01 -8.18 -3.21
N GLY A 24 4.53 -9.41 -3.33
CA GLY A 24 5.38 -9.83 -4.44
C GLY A 24 4.60 -10.24 -5.69
N ASP A 25 3.64 -11.16 -5.56
CA ASP A 25 2.99 -11.74 -6.73
C ASP A 25 1.78 -10.92 -7.18
N VAL A 26 0.92 -10.46 -6.25
CA VAL A 26 -0.28 -9.67 -6.60
C VAL A 26 0.08 -8.21 -6.89
N LEU A 27 0.83 -7.53 -5.99
CA LEU A 27 1.21 -6.13 -6.17
C LEU A 27 2.47 -5.95 -7.03
N GLY A 28 3.17 -7.02 -7.41
CA GLY A 28 4.33 -6.96 -8.29
C GLY A 28 5.57 -6.30 -7.69
N MET A 29 5.67 -6.17 -6.36
CA MET A 29 6.81 -5.54 -5.72
C MET A 29 8.07 -6.39 -5.89
N LYS A 30 9.18 -5.74 -6.25
CA LYS A 30 10.46 -6.42 -6.44
C LYS A 30 11.09 -6.82 -5.11
N LEU A 31 11.33 -8.12 -4.92
CA LEU A 31 12.09 -8.64 -3.79
C LEU A 31 13.52 -8.07 -3.81
N ALA A 32 13.92 -7.43 -2.72
CA ALA A 32 15.29 -6.97 -2.50
C ALA A 32 16.12 -8.03 -1.78
N ALA A 33 15.62 -8.57 -0.66
CA ALA A 33 16.31 -9.57 0.14
C ALA A 33 15.37 -10.30 1.10
N ARG A 34 15.83 -11.43 1.63
CA ARG A 34 15.30 -12.07 2.84
C ARG A 34 16.40 -12.13 3.89
N HIS A 35 16.05 -11.84 5.14
CA HIS A 35 17.02 -11.95 6.23
C HIS A 35 17.30 -13.42 6.56
N GLU A 36 18.57 -13.79 6.77
CA GLU A 36 18.97 -15.18 6.98
C GLU A 36 18.50 -15.76 8.33
N GLN A 37 18.44 -14.93 9.38
CA GLN A 37 18.16 -15.38 10.76
C GLN A 37 16.85 -14.83 11.32
N MET A 38 16.33 -13.72 10.79
CA MET A 38 15.06 -13.13 11.22
C MET A 38 13.97 -13.40 10.17
N PRO A 39 12.73 -13.58 10.58
CA PRO A 39 11.62 -13.79 9.64
C PRO A 39 11.22 -12.49 8.94
N MET A 40 12.15 -11.91 8.17
CA MET A 40 11.96 -10.63 7.47
C MET A 40 12.21 -10.76 5.97
N THR A 41 11.37 -10.09 5.21
CA THR A 41 11.47 -9.91 3.76
C THR A 41 11.48 -8.44 3.41
N PHE A 42 12.31 -8.04 2.46
CA PHE A 42 12.51 -6.67 2.03
C PHE A 42 12.14 -6.51 0.56
N TYR A 43 11.35 -5.50 0.25
CA TYR A 43 10.96 -5.11 -1.11
C TYR A 43 11.49 -3.74 -1.48
N THR A 44 11.73 -3.52 -2.77
CA THR A 44 12.22 -2.24 -3.30
C THR A 44 11.36 -1.74 -4.44
N LEU A 45 11.16 -0.43 -4.47
CA LEU A 45 10.61 0.36 -5.57
C LEU A 45 11.70 1.21 -6.24
N GLY A 46 12.99 0.99 -5.85
CA GLY A 46 14.15 1.70 -6.38
C GLY A 46 15.13 2.20 -5.34
N ASN A 47 14.75 2.18 -4.06
CA ASN A 47 15.62 2.46 -2.91
C ASN A 47 16.33 1.17 -2.46
N HIS A 48 17.21 1.23 -1.44
CA HIS A 48 17.84 0.04 -0.85
C HIS A 48 16.80 -0.95 -0.28
N HIS A 49 15.69 -0.47 0.26
CA HIS A 49 14.38 -1.10 0.42
C HIS A 49 13.36 -0.03 0.77
N ASP A 50 12.10 -0.26 0.41
CA ASP A 50 10.98 0.67 0.62
C ASP A 50 9.94 0.09 1.59
N LEU A 51 9.74 -1.23 1.53
CA LEU A 51 8.86 -1.97 2.44
C LEU A 51 9.60 -3.18 3.01
N ALA A 52 9.40 -3.45 4.31
CA ALA A 52 9.80 -4.71 4.91
C ALA A 52 8.60 -5.38 5.62
N LEU A 53 8.54 -6.70 5.51
CA LEU A 53 7.60 -7.56 6.22
C LEU A 53 8.34 -8.23 7.38
N LEU A 54 7.83 -8.09 8.60
CA LEU A 54 8.31 -8.80 9.78
C LEU A 54 7.24 -9.79 10.22
N GLU A 55 7.51 -11.09 10.11
CA GLU A 55 6.60 -12.11 10.59
C GLU A 55 6.57 -12.17 12.12
N VAL A 56 5.37 -12.16 12.67
CA VAL A 56 5.11 -12.26 14.12
C VAL A 56 4.43 -13.59 14.50
N GLY A 57 4.07 -14.43 13.53
CA GLY A 57 3.40 -15.70 13.71
C GLY A 57 1.87 -15.59 13.74
N GLU A 58 1.22 -16.71 13.45
CA GLU A 58 -0.26 -16.82 13.39
C GLU A 58 -0.94 -16.56 14.74
N GLU A 59 -0.25 -16.78 15.86
CA GLU A 59 -0.73 -16.50 17.22
C GLU A 59 -0.79 -14.99 17.55
N GLY A 60 -0.26 -14.15 16.66
CA GLY A 60 -0.32 -12.70 16.83
C GLY A 60 -1.77 -12.21 16.91
N PRO A 61 -2.09 -11.23 17.79
CA PRO A 61 -3.42 -10.66 17.86
C PRO A 61 -3.82 -10.04 16.51
N GLU A 62 -5.12 -10.05 16.23
CA GLU A 62 -5.66 -9.33 15.08
C GLU A 62 -5.35 -7.83 15.18
N ILE A 63 -5.40 -7.14 14.03
CA ILE A 63 -5.27 -5.68 14.02
C ILE A 63 -6.28 -5.09 14.99
N ALA A 64 -5.76 -4.23 15.86
CA ALA A 64 -6.51 -3.62 16.94
C ALA A 64 -7.68 -2.76 16.41
N ASP A 65 -8.55 -2.35 17.35
CA ASP A 65 -9.65 -1.41 17.11
C ASP A 65 -9.29 -0.36 16.05
N PRO A 66 -10.10 -0.20 14.99
CA PRO A 66 -9.87 0.79 13.93
C PRO A 66 -9.76 2.25 14.43
N LYS A 67 -10.14 2.50 15.69
CA LYS A 67 -9.97 3.79 16.36
C LYS A 67 -8.65 3.92 17.13
N ALA A 68 -7.87 2.85 17.23
CA ALA A 68 -6.58 2.90 17.91
C ALA A 68 -5.57 3.73 17.07
N PRO A 69 -4.74 4.55 17.70
CA PRO A 69 -3.64 5.22 16.99
C PRO A 69 -2.69 4.19 16.36
N GLY A 70 -2.32 4.41 15.10
CA GLY A 70 -1.42 3.52 14.37
C GLY A 70 -1.30 3.89 12.91
N LEU A 71 -0.74 2.98 12.11
CA LEU A 71 -0.71 3.11 10.66
C LEU A 71 -2.13 2.92 10.12
N TYR A 72 -2.61 3.89 9.33
CA TYR A 72 -3.92 3.79 8.69
C TYR A 72 -3.82 3.01 7.38
N HIS A 73 -2.93 3.39 6.49
CA HIS A 73 -2.60 2.65 5.27
C HIS A 73 -1.19 2.98 4.75
N LEU A 74 -0.70 2.16 3.83
CA LEU A 74 0.43 2.48 2.96
C LEU A 74 -0.11 2.76 1.56
N ALA A 75 0.33 3.85 0.95
CA ALA A 75 -0.06 4.24 -0.41
C ALA A 75 1.08 3.95 -1.39
N PHE A 76 0.76 3.29 -2.51
CA PHE A 76 1.68 2.96 -3.60
C PHE A 76 1.18 3.56 -4.90
N CYS A 77 2.01 4.35 -5.56
CA CYS A 77 1.75 4.84 -6.91
C CYS A 77 1.93 3.67 -7.89
N ILE A 78 0.93 3.44 -8.74
CA ILE A 78 0.92 2.34 -9.72
C ILE A 78 0.89 2.83 -11.17
N GLY A 79 0.78 4.13 -11.40
CA GLY A 79 0.72 4.73 -12.73
C GLY A 79 0.24 6.18 -12.71
N ASP A 80 -0.12 6.67 -13.89
CA ASP A 80 -0.49 8.08 -14.12
C ASP A 80 -1.87 8.21 -14.79
N THR A 81 -2.59 7.10 -15.01
CA THR A 81 -3.84 7.10 -15.77
C THR A 81 -4.95 6.30 -15.09
N LEU A 82 -6.20 6.72 -15.31
CA LEU A 82 -7.38 5.97 -14.86
C LEU A 82 -7.50 4.58 -15.49
N ASP A 83 -6.96 4.38 -16.69
CA ASP A 83 -7.00 3.06 -17.35
C ASP A 83 -6.07 2.07 -16.64
N GLU A 84 -4.92 2.52 -16.14
CA GLU A 84 -4.03 1.72 -15.28
C GLU A 84 -4.72 1.37 -13.95
N LEU A 85 -5.46 2.32 -13.37
CA LEU A 85 -6.21 2.08 -12.14
C LEU A 85 -7.35 1.07 -12.35
N ARG A 86 -8.06 1.11 -13.49
CA ARG A 86 -9.08 0.13 -13.88
C ARG A 86 -8.48 -1.25 -14.06
N ALA A 87 -7.37 -1.34 -14.81
CA ALA A 87 -6.66 -2.60 -15.02
C ALA A 87 -6.20 -3.21 -13.67
N ALA A 88 -5.62 -2.41 -12.79
CA ALA A 88 -5.23 -2.86 -11.46
C ALA A 88 -6.42 -3.37 -10.64
N ARG A 89 -7.58 -2.72 -10.71
CA ARG A 89 -8.80 -3.22 -10.07
C ARG A 89 -9.21 -4.59 -10.59
N GLU A 90 -9.21 -4.78 -11.90
CA GLU A 90 -9.55 -6.08 -12.54
C GLU A 90 -8.55 -7.18 -12.11
N GLU A 91 -7.25 -6.87 -12.06
CA GLU A 91 -6.21 -7.79 -11.61
C GLU A 91 -6.39 -8.19 -10.14
N LEU A 92 -6.69 -7.23 -9.26
CA LEU A 92 -6.97 -7.48 -7.84
C LEU A 92 -8.20 -8.37 -7.66
N GLU A 93 -9.30 -8.08 -8.37
CA GLU A 93 -10.53 -8.86 -8.33
C GLU A 93 -10.29 -10.29 -8.84
N ALA A 94 -9.50 -10.48 -9.91
CA ALA A 94 -9.09 -11.78 -10.42
C ALA A 94 -8.21 -12.56 -9.42
N ALA A 95 -7.40 -11.87 -8.64
CA ALA A 95 -6.60 -12.45 -7.55
C ALA A 95 -7.42 -12.68 -6.25
N GLY A 96 -8.72 -12.37 -6.24
CA GLY A 96 -9.58 -12.51 -5.07
C GLY A 96 -9.39 -11.43 -4.01
N VAL A 97 -8.72 -10.33 -4.33
CA VAL A 97 -8.52 -9.20 -3.43
C VAL A 97 -9.69 -8.23 -3.54
N LYS A 98 -10.31 -7.89 -2.41
CA LYS A 98 -11.46 -6.99 -2.39
C LYS A 98 -11.02 -5.53 -2.30
N VAL A 99 -11.38 -4.74 -3.31
CA VAL A 99 -11.38 -3.28 -3.22
C VAL A 99 -12.65 -2.83 -2.49
N PHE A 100 -12.51 -2.11 -1.38
CA PHE A 100 -13.66 -1.68 -0.58
C PHE A 100 -14.06 -0.22 -0.78
N ALA A 101 -13.17 0.60 -1.36
CA ALA A 101 -13.47 1.99 -1.73
C ALA A 101 -12.66 2.45 -2.93
N THR A 102 -13.22 3.37 -3.70
CA THR A 102 -12.58 4.08 -4.81
C THR A 102 -12.82 5.58 -4.60
N ILE A 103 -11.75 6.36 -4.56
CA ILE A 103 -11.81 7.78 -4.20
C ILE A 103 -11.04 8.62 -5.22
N ASP A 104 -11.64 9.74 -5.63
CA ASP A 104 -10.97 10.83 -6.34
C ASP A 104 -10.55 11.88 -5.31
N HIS A 105 -9.24 12.04 -5.16
CA HIS A 105 -8.64 13.06 -4.29
C HIS A 105 -8.26 14.34 -5.03
N VAL A 106 -8.68 14.51 -6.29
CA VAL A 106 -8.30 15.62 -7.18
C VAL A 106 -6.85 15.54 -7.63
N VAL A 107 -5.92 15.31 -6.70
CA VAL A 107 -4.48 15.18 -6.97
C VAL A 107 -4.10 13.74 -7.33
N SER A 108 -4.90 12.76 -6.93
CA SER A 108 -4.75 11.34 -7.23
C SER A 108 -6.10 10.64 -7.27
N GLN A 109 -6.18 9.50 -7.96
CA GLN A 109 -7.32 8.59 -7.93
C GLN A 109 -6.87 7.26 -7.35
N SER A 110 -7.68 6.68 -6.45
CA SER A 110 -7.22 5.64 -5.56
C SER A 110 -8.18 4.46 -5.41
N LEU A 111 -7.60 3.26 -5.26
CA LEU A 111 -8.24 2.04 -4.79
C LEU A 111 -7.83 1.76 -3.36
N TYR A 112 -8.78 1.43 -2.49
CA TYR A 112 -8.52 1.05 -1.10
C TYR A 112 -8.82 -0.41 -0.86
N LEU A 113 -7.87 -1.12 -0.29
CA LEU A 113 -7.92 -2.55 -0.01
C LEU A 113 -7.17 -2.87 1.28
N ASN A 114 -7.22 -4.12 1.70
CA ASN A 114 -6.42 -4.62 2.81
C ASN A 114 -5.47 -5.72 2.33
N ASP A 115 -4.31 -5.80 2.97
CA ASP A 115 -3.44 -6.96 2.85
C ASP A 115 -4.05 -8.18 3.57
N PRO A 116 -3.45 -9.39 3.49
CA PRO A 116 -3.97 -10.60 4.11
C PRO A 116 -4.11 -10.55 5.64
N ASP A 117 -3.44 -9.62 6.30
CA ASP A 117 -3.49 -9.42 7.75
C ASP A 117 -4.40 -8.25 8.16
N GLY A 118 -5.00 -7.54 7.18
CA GLY A 118 -5.88 -6.42 7.40
C GLY A 118 -5.16 -5.06 7.47
N ASN A 119 -3.86 -4.98 7.14
CA ASN A 119 -3.20 -3.69 6.99
C ASN A 119 -3.80 -2.94 5.80
N GLY A 120 -4.11 -1.65 5.98
CA GLY A 120 -4.65 -0.82 4.91
C GLY A 120 -3.62 -0.60 3.79
N VAL A 121 -4.06 -0.72 2.55
CA VAL A 121 -3.28 -0.44 1.34
C VAL A 121 -4.09 0.47 0.44
N GLU A 122 -3.43 1.50 -0.08
CA GLU A 122 -3.94 2.36 -1.13
C GLU A 122 -3.09 2.17 -2.38
N LEU A 123 -3.74 1.90 -3.52
CA LEU A 123 -3.09 1.95 -4.83
C LEU A 123 -3.61 3.16 -5.57
N TYR A 124 -2.73 4.02 -6.06
CA TYR A 124 -3.17 5.26 -6.69
C TYR A 124 -2.42 5.56 -7.98
N VAL A 125 -3.05 6.40 -8.79
CA VAL A 125 -2.44 7.08 -9.93
C VAL A 125 -2.46 8.58 -9.68
N ASP A 126 -1.42 9.29 -10.12
CA ASP A 126 -1.38 10.75 -10.04
C ASP A 126 -2.38 11.36 -11.04
N GLY A 127 -3.20 12.31 -10.56
CA GLY A 127 -4.24 12.95 -11.36
C GLY A 127 -3.95 14.39 -11.73
N SER A 128 -3.33 15.15 -10.83
CA SER A 128 -3.11 16.59 -11.04
C SER A 128 -1.99 17.15 -10.20
N ASP A 129 -1.26 18.08 -10.78
CA ASP A 129 -0.19 18.88 -10.13
C ASP A 129 -0.71 20.14 -9.41
N ILE A 130 -2.04 20.33 -9.30
CA ILE A 130 -2.65 21.52 -8.70
C ILE A 130 -2.17 21.80 -7.27
N TRP A 131 -1.81 20.74 -6.53
CA TRP A 131 -1.26 20.84 -5.17
C TRP A 131 0.01 21.70 -5.08
N LYS A 132 0.74 21.88 -6.20
CA LYS A 132 1.94 22.72 -6.26
C LYS A 132 1.60 24.21 -6.13
N THR A 133 0.40 24.61 -6.51
CA THR A 133 -0.10 26.00 -6.44
C THR A 133 -1.19 26.18 -5.39
N ASP A 134 -1.98 25.15 -5.11
CA ASP A 134 -3.01 25.09 -4.07
C ASP A 134 -2.88 23.81 -3.25
N PRO A 135 -2.03 23.79 -2.20
CA PRO A 135 -1.81 22.61 -1.37
C PRO A 135 -3.07 22.09 -0.64
N GLN A 136 -4.12 22.92 -0.51
CA GLN A 136 -5.37 22.51 0.14
C GLN A 136 -6.12 21.44 -0.67
N GLN A 137 -5.82 21.29 -1.94
CA GLN A 137 -6.43 20.27 -2.80
C GLN A 137 -6.10 18.83 -2.37
N VAL A 138 -4.98 18.60 -1.68
CA VAL A 138 -4.64 17.25 -1.14
C VAL A 138 -5.63 16.77 -0.07
N ALA A 139 -6.44 17.65 0.50
CA ALA A 139 -7.44 17.32 1.51
C ALA A 139 -8.84 17.05 0.93
N GLN A 140 -8.98 17.04 -0.40
CA GLN A 140 -10.24 16.75 -1.07
C GLN A 140 -10.43 15.23 -1.23
N GLY A 141 -11.69 14.81 -1.35
CA GLY A 141 -12.04 13.42 -1.62
C GLY A 141 -13.52 13.28 -1.97
N ALA A 142 -13.81 12.55 -3.05
CA ALA A 142 -15.14 12.20 -3.48
C ALA A 142 -15.17 10.74 -3.97
N PRO A 143 -16.32 10.05 -3.91
CA PRO A 143 -16.42 8.73 -4.53
C PRO A 143 -16.06 8.77 -6.01
N LEU A 144 -15.26 7.80 -6.45
CA LEU A 144 -14.84 7.63 -7.84
C LEU A 144 -15.60 6.46 -8.46
N GLU A 145 -16.23 6.66 -9.60
CA GLU A 145 -16.79 5.59 -10.43
C GLU A 145 -15.73 5.13 -11.46
N LEU A 146 -15.36 3.84 -11.40
CA LEU A 146 -14.37 3.21 -12.27
C LEU A 146 -15.00 2.15 -13.15
#